data_188504ae37ec47e70da522e033c73322
#
_entry.id   188504ae37ec47e70da522e033c73322
#
_cell.length_a   1.000
_cell.length_b   1.000
_cell.length_c   1.000
_cell.angle_alpha   90.00
_cell.angle_beta   90.00
_cell.angle_gamma   90.00
#
_symmetry.space_group_name_H-M   'P 1'
#
loop_
_entity.id
_entity.type
_entity.pdbx_description
1 polymer ?
#
loop_
_entity_poly.entity_id
_entity_poly.type
_entity_poly.pdbx_seq_one_letter_code
_entity_poly.pdbx_strand_id
1 'polypeptide(L)'
;TNVINTNLTQQATQDLVIAESALAIIVVPVYGGRVAPLAMDRLASVRGSNTPAVIVVVYGNRAYEKSLMELDYWAIQQGFKVIAGATFIGEHSYSTEKYPVAAGRPDERDLAVAADFGKQISDKIASATEPEKLYAVDVRKIRRPRQPFFPLFRFLRKVIALRKSGVPLPRT
;
A
#
# COMPACT_ATOMS: atom_id res chain seq x y z
N THR A 1 1.45 -18.02 -18.11
CA THR A 1 1.43 -16.60 -17.69
C THR A 1 2.86 -16.15 -17.47
N ASN A 2 3.31 -15.10 -18.16
CA ASN A 2 4.62 -14.53 -17.95
C ASN A 2 4.54 -13.44 -16.89
N VAL A 3 5.33 -13.54 -15.80
CA VAL A 3 5.40 -12.55 -14.72
C VAL A 3 6.69 -11.75 -14.87
N ILE A 4 6.55 -10.43 -15.03
CA ILE A 4 7.67 -9.51 -15.05
C ILE A 4 7.70 -8.79 -13.69
N ASN A 5 8.76 -9.03 -12.92
CA ASN A 5 8.97 -8.33 -11.66
C ASN A 5 9.84 -7.09 -11.89
N THR A 6 9.26 -5.91 -11.70
CA THR A 6 9.93 -4.62 -11.86
C THR A 6 10.18 -3.98 -10.51
N ASN A 7 11.44 -3.97 -10.06
CA ASN A 7 11.84 -3.30 -8.83
C ASN A 7 12.25 -1.85 -9.12
N LEU A 8 11.36 -0.92 -8.84
CA LEU A 8 11.60 0.52 -9.06
C LEU A 8 12.65 1.13 -8.11
N THR A 9 13.17 0.36 -7.14
CA THR A 9 14.24 0.87 -6.25
C THR A 9 15.59 0.97 -6.93
N GLN A 10 15.82 0.19 -7.97
CA GLN A 10 17.11 0.05 -8.67
C GLN A 10 17.12 0.69 -10.06
N GLN A 11 15.96 1.02 -10.62
CA GLN A 11 15.87 1.63 -11.94
C GLN A 11 15.54 3.12 -11.81
N ALA A 12 16.46 3.96 -12.32
CA ALA A 12 16.11 5.32 -12.64
C ALA A 12 15.09 5.31 -13.79
N THR A 13 13.93 5.77 -13.52
CA THR A 13 12.89 6.38 -14.36
C THR A 13 13.07 6.25 -15.88
N GLN A 14 12.94 5.06 -16.44
CA GLN A 14 12.52 4.93 -17.83
C GLN A 14 10.99 4.95 -17.85
N ASP A 15 10.40 5.64 -18.81
CA ASP A 15 8.96 5.63 -19.02
C ASP A 15 8.50 4.18 -19.27
N LEU A 16 7.69 3.66 -18.36
CA LEU A 16 7.14 2.32 -18.44
C LEU A 16 5.65 2.40 -18.77
N VAL A 17 5.29 2.04 -19.98
CA VAL A 17 3.89 1.93 -20.40
C VAL A 17 3.47 0.46 -20.37
N ILE A 18 2.42 0.16 -19.58
CA ILE A 18 1.88 -1.19 -19.43
C ILE A 18 0.63 -1.32 -20.30
N ALA A 19 0.64 -2.33 -21.17
CA ALA A 19 -0.43 -2.54 -22.14
C ALA A 19 -1.76 -2.96 -21.47
N GLU A 20 -2.89 -2.69 -22.13
CA GLU A 20 -4.23 -3.07 -21.67
C GLU A 20 -4.39 -4.59 -21.48
N SER A 21 -3.68 -5.40 -22.28
CA SER A 21 -3.71 -6.87 -22.19
C SER A 21 -2.95 -7.44 -20.99
N ALA A 22 -2.24 -6.61 -20.24
CA ALA A 22 -1.49 -7.01 -19.04
C ALA A 22 -2.31 -6.77 -17.77
N LEU A 23 -1.91 -7.40 -16.67
CA LEU A 23 -2.34 -7.08 -15.32
C LEU A 23 -1.18 -6.39 -14.58
N ALA A 24 -1.39 -5.19 -14.10
CA ALA A 24 -0.44 -4.51 -13.22
C ALA A 24 -0.73 -4.84 -11.76
N ILE A 25 0.28 -5.24 -10.99
CA ILE A 25 0.20 -5.35 -9.52
C ILE A 25 1.15 -4.31 -8.94
N ILE A 26 0.58 -3.27 -8.32
CA ILE A 26 1.31 -2.11 -7.82
C ILE A 26 1.34 -2.16 -6.29
N VAL A 27 2.53 -2.35 -5.71
CA VAL A 27 2.73 -2.51 -4.27
C VAL A 27 3.60 -1.40 -3.74
N VAL A 28 3.13 -0.69 -2.71
CA VAL A 28 3.87 0.44 -2.11
C VAL A 28 3.85 0.40 -0.58
N PRO A 29 4.89 0.93 0.08
CA PRO A 29 4.92 1.07 1.53
C PRO A 29 4.13 2.29 2.01
N VAL A 30 3.64 2.20 3.25
CA VAL A 30 2.93 3.30 3.95
C VAL A 30 3.85 3.99 4.95
N TYR A 31 4.01 5.29 4.81
CA TYR A 31 4.72 6.15 5.76
C TYR A 31 3.79 7.24 6.28
N GLY A 32 3.57 7.27 7.60
CA GLY A 32 2.72 8.28 8.23
C GLY A 32 1.25 8.28 7.74
N GLY A 33 0.72 7.11 7.33
CA GLY A 33 -0.65 6.98 6.82
C GLY A 33 -0.85 7.40 5.36
N ARG A 34 0.24 7.68 4.64
CA ARG A 34 0.29 8.04 3.22
C ARG A 34 1.19 7.06 2.46
N VAL A 35 1.08 7.02 1.15
CA VAL A 35 2.10 6.36 0.33
C VAL A 35 3.46 7.02 0.59
N ALA A 36 4.52 6.22 0.71
CA ALA A 36 5.86 6.78 0.90
C ALA A 36 6.21 7.72 -0.26
N PRO A 37 6.63 8.98 0.00
CA PRO A 37 6.89 9.96 -1.07
C PRO A 37 7.84 9.45 -2.14
N LEU A 38 8.93 8.81 -1.74
CA LEU A 38 9.88 8.21 -2.68
C LEU A 38 9.27 7.12 -3.59
N ALA A 39 8.24 6.39 -3.11
CA ALA A 39 7.53 5.45 -3.95
C ALA A 39 6.69 6.17 -5.01
N MET A 40 6.05 7.28 -4.64
CA MET A 40 5.30 8.12 -5.60
C MET A 40 6.22 8.73 -6.65
N ASP A 41 7.39 9.23 -6.25
CA ASP A 41 8.39 9.77 -7.18
C ASP A 41 8.84 8.72 -8.20
N ARG A 42 9.06 7.47 -7.75
CA ARG A 42 9.46 6.35 -8.62
C ARG A 42 8.34 5.87 -9.53
N LEU A 43 7.11 5.96 -9.09
CA LEU A 43 5.94 5.63 -9.90
C LEU A 43 5.61 6.72 -10.94
N ALA A 44 6.20 7.91 -10.86
CA ALA A 44 5.86 9.04 -11.71
C ALA A 44 5.99 8.78 -13.21
N SER A 45 6.87 7.85 -13.62
CA SER A 45 7.09 7.44 -15.01
C SER A 45 6.30 6.20 -15.45
N VAL A 46 5.47 5.62 -14.56
CA VAL A 46 4.69 4.43 -14.86
C VAL A 46 3.30 4.81 -15.34
N ARG A 47 2.89 4.28 -16.49
CA ARG A 47 1.60 4.54 -17.13
C ARG A 47 0.90 3.23 -17.48
N GLY A 48 -0.42 3.24 -17.39
CA GLY A 48 -1.28 2.23 -17.98
C GLY A 48 -1.96 2.73 -19.26
N SER A 49 -2.37 1.82 -20.11
CA SER A 49 -3.23 2.08 -21.27
C SER A 49 -4.57 1.37 -21.05
N ASN A 50 -5.43 1.91 -20.17
CA ASN A 50 -6.63 1.27 -19.65
C ASN A 50 -6.34 -0.10 -18.98
N THR A 51 -5.12 -0.25 -18.46
CA THR A 51 -4.56 -1.50 -17.93
C THR A 51 -5.26 -1.90 -16.63
N PRO A 52 -5.80 -3.12 -16.50
CA PRO A 52 -6.29 -3.64 -15.23
C PRO A 52 -5.19 -3.59 -14.17
N ALA A 53 -5.50 -3.06 -12.99
CA ALA A 53 -4.52 -2.93 -11.92
C ALA A 53 -5.05 -3.43 -10.58
N VAL A 54 -4.20 -4.10 -9.84
CA VAL A 54 -4.35 -4.43 -8.43
C VAL A 54 -3.44 -3.51 -7.64
N ILE A 55 -4.00 -2.78 -6.68
CA ILE A 55 -3.22 -1.86 -5.85
C ILE A 55 -3.10 -2.41 -4.43
N VAL A 56 -1.90 -2.35 -3.89
CA VAL A 56 -1.58 -2.90 -2.57
C VAL A 56 -0.76 -1.89 -1.78
N VAL A 57 -1.12 -1.69 -0.52
CA VAL A 57 -0.28 -0.94 0.43
C VAL A 57 0.16 -1.84 1.56
N VAL A 58 1.45 -1.77 1.92
CA VAL A 58 2.03 -2.52 3.04
C VAL A 58 2.33 -1.56 4.18
N TYR A 59 1.85 -1.87 5.38
CA TYR A 59 1.96 -0.98 6.54
C TYR A 59 2.35 -1.72 7.82
N GLY A 60 2.98 -1.02 8.75
CA GLY A 60 3.50 -1.57 10.02
C GLY A 60 2.44 -1.76 11.10
N ASN A 61 1.29 -2.34 10.80
CA ASN A 61 0.18 -2.69 11.72
C ASN A 61 -0.33 -1.53 12.60
N ARG A 62 -0.03 -0.28 12.26
CA ARG A 62 -0.53 0.88 12.98
C ARG A 62 -1.74 1.49 12.30
N ALA A 63 -1.57 2.00 11.09
CA ALA A 63 -2.63 2.52 10.24
C ALA A 63 -2.13 2.72 8.81
N TYR A 64 -2.95 2.41 7.84
CA TYR A 64 -2.70 2.76 6.46
C TYR A 64 -3.44 4.06 6.04
N GLU A 65 -4.33 4.57 6.90
CA GLU A 65 -5.11 5.82 6.78
C GLU A 65 -5.61 6.10 5.35
N LYS A 66 -4.99 7.06 4.65
CA LYS A 66 -5.39 7.49 3.31
C LYS A 66 -4.56 6.87 2.18
N SER A 67 -3.53 6.08 2.49
CA SER A 67 -2.55 5.60 1.51
C SER A 67 -3.17 4.79 0.37
N LEU A 68 -4.14 3.91 0.65
CA LEU A 68 -4.80 3.13 -0.40
C LEU A 68 -5.63 4.03 -1.33
N MET A 69 -6.31 5.04 -0.79
CA MET A 69 -7.07 6.01 -1.59
C MET A 69 -6.15 6.90 -2.44
N GLU A 70 -4.99 7.24 -1.91
CA GLU A 70 -3.97 8.02 -2.61
C GLU A 70 -3.40 7.22 -3.79
N LEU A 71 -3.10 5.95 -3.57
CA LEU A 71 -2.63 5.06 -4.61
C LEU A 71 -3.70 4.80 -5.68
N ASP A 72 -4.96 4.66 -5.29
CA ASP A 72 -6.10 4.53 -6.20
C ASP A 72 -6.24 5.76 -7.10
N TYR A 73 -6.25 6.94 -6.50
CA TYR A 73 -6.32 8.19 -7.24
C TYR A 73 -5.17 8.32 -8.24
N TRP A 74 -3.94 8.04 -7.80
CA TRP A 74 -2.77 8.05 -8.67
C TRP A 74 -2.93 7.05 -9.82
N ALA A 75 -3.32 5.80 -9.54
CA ALA A 75 -3.45 4.76 -10.55
C ALA A 75 -4.45 5.15 -11.65
N ILE A 76 -5.60 5.70 -11.27
CA ILE A 76 -6.62 6.19 -12.22
C ILE A 76 -6.04 7.31 -13.10
N GLN A 77 -5.32 8.28 -12.51
CA GLN A 77 -4.71 9.39 -13.27
C GLN A 77 -3.60 8.90 -14.22
N GLN A 78 -2.97 7.76 -13.91
CA GLN A 78 -1.95 7.16 -14.78
C GLN A 78 -2.51 6.19 -15.82
N GLY A 79 -3.83 6.13 -16.01
CA GLY A 79 -4.46 5.30 -17.04
C GLY A 79 -4.68 3.84 -16.64
N PHE A 80 -4.65 3.52 -15.34
CA PHE A 80 -4.99 2.19 -14.84
C PHE A 80 -6.47 2.08 -14.48
N LYS A 81 -7.03 0.89 -14.68
CA LYS A 81 -8.36 0.49 -14.20
C LYS A 81 -8.21 -0.34 -12.95
N VAL A 82 -8.42 0.23 -11.78
CA VAL A 82 -8.26 -0.48 -10.50
C VAL A 82 -9.37 -1.51 -10.34
N ILE A 83 -9.01 -2.80 -10.38
CA ILE A 83 -9.94 -3.93 -10.30
C ILE A 83 -9.96 -4.60 -8.92
N ALA A 84 -8.93 -4.40 -8.12
CA ALA A 84 -8.85 -4.87 -6.74
C ALA A 84 -7.89 -3.99 -5.92
N GLY A 85 -8.10 -3.95 -4.60
CA GLY A 85 -7.21 -3.26 -3.69
C GLY A 85 -7.08 -4.00 -2.36
N ALA A 86 -5.89 -4.00 -1.77
CA ALA A 86 -5.63 -4.64 -0.48
C ALA A 86 -4.66 -3.84 0.39
N THR A 87 -4.69 -4.16 1.69
CA THR A 87 -3.72 -3.67 2.66
C THR A 87 -3.13 -4.84 3.40
N PHE A 88 -1.81 -4.97 3.43
CA PHE A 88 -1.12 -6.04 4.13
C PHE A 88 -0.22 -5.48 5.23
N ILE A 89 0.00 -6.32 6.26
CA ILE A 89 0.82 -5.97 7.40
C ILE A 89 2.25 -6.44 7.16
N GLY A 90 3.22 -5.59 7.47
CA GLY A 90 4.62 -5.93 7.62
C GLY A 90 5.13 -5.49 8.98
N GLU A 91 6.31 -5.92 9.37
CA GLU A 91 6.95 -5.42 10.58
C GLU A 91 7.19 -3.91 10.47
N HIS A 92 6.91 -3.20 11.56
CA HIS A 92 7.05 -1.74 11.57
C HIS A 92 8.53 -1.35 11.62
N SER A 93 8.92 -0.35 10.84
CA SER A 93 10.32 0.15 10.80
C SER A 93 10.85 0.66 12.16
N TYR A 94 9.99 0.95 13.12
CA TYR A 94 10.35 1.31 14.50
C TYR A 94 10.23 0.13 15.49
N SER A 95 9.98 -1.08 14.98
CA SER A 95 10.00 -2.29 15.81
C SER A 95 11.40 -2.51 16.38
N THR A 96 11.46 -2.83 17.66
CA THR A 96 12.71 -3.19 18.36
C THR A 96 12.40 -4.35 19.30
N GLU A 97 13.41 -5.07 19.77
CA GLU A 97 13.23 -6.12 20.76
C GLU A 97 12.50 -5.63 22.02
N LYS A 98 12.82 -4.41 22.46
CA LYS A 98 12.20 -3.79 23.65
C LYS A 98 10.77 -3.32 23.40
N TYR A 99 10.49 -2.86 22.18
CA TYR A 99 9.17 -2.33 21.77
C TYR A 99 8.76 -2.94 20.43
N PRO A 100 8.31 -4.21 20.45
CA PRO A 100 7.94 -4.89 19.22
C PRO A 100 6.63 -4.33 18.65
N VAL A 101 6.64 -3.99 17.36
CA VAL A 101 5.47 -3.53 16.61
C VAL A 101 5.33 -4.38 15.36
N ALA A 102 4.38 -5.31 15.38
CA ALA A 102 4.19 -6.30 14.33
C ALA A 102 5.46 -7.11 14.04
N ALA A 103 6.24 -7.43 15.10
CA ALA A 103 7.45 -8.23 14.97
C ALA A 103 7.14 -9.60 14.33
N GLY A 104 8.02 -10.02 13.41
CA GLY A 104 7.85 -11.28 12.67
C GLY A 104 6.72 -11.25 11.62
N ARG A 105 6.17 -10.08 11.30
CA ARG A 105 5.16 -9.97 10.22
C ARG A 105 5.80 -9.55 8.88
N PRO A 106 5.34 -10.10 7.72
CA PRO A 106 4.19 -11.00 7.59
C PRO A 106 4.49 -12.42 8.11
N ASP A 107 3.52 -12.99 8.83
CA ASP A 107 3.55 -14.39 9.26
C ASP A 107 2.81 -15.32 8.26
N GLU A 108 2.74 -16.63 8.56
CA GLU A 108 2.08 -17.61 7.70
C GLU A 108 0.60 -17.28 7.44
N ARG A 109 -0.09 -16.66 8.41
CA ARG A 109 -1.49 -16.26 8.27
C ARG A 109 -1.61 -15.09 7.31
N ASP A 110 -0.70 -14.13 7.36
CA ASP A 110 -0.66 -13.01 6.40
C ASP A 110 -0.40 -13.50 4.99
N LEU A 111 0.52 -14.46 4.85
CA LEU A 111 0.83 -15.07 3.56
C LEU A 111 -0.36 -15.86 3.01
N ALA A 112 -1.10 -16.57 3.85
CA ALA A 112 -2.32 -17.27 3.47
C ALA A 112 -3.41 -16.28 2.99
N VAL A 113 -3.59 -15.15 3.69
CA VAL A 113 -4.53 -14.09 3.26
C VAL A 113 -4.10 -13.47 1.93
N ALA A 114 -2.81 -13.26 1.73
CA ALA A 114 -2.30 -12.73 0.46
C ALA A 114 -2.50 -13.74 -0.70
N ALA A 115 -2.29 -15.02 -0.45
CA ALA A 115 -2.52 -16.08 -1.44
C ALA A 115 -4.02 -16.19 -1.81
N ASP A 116 -4.92 -16.15 -0.82
CA ASP A 116 -6.37 -16.15 -1.06
C ASP A 116 -6.81 -14.91 -1.85
N PHE A 117 -6.29 -13.75 -1.53
CA PHE A 117 -6.52 -12.53 -2.30
C PHE A 117 -6.07 -12.68 -3.76
N GLY A 118 -4.89 -13.25 -4.00
CA GLY A 118 -4.39 -13.56 -5.34
C GLY A 118 -5.31 -14.50 -6.11
N LYS A 119 -5.83 -15.53 -5.45
CA LYS A 119 -6.82 -16.46 -6.03
C LYS A 119 -8.10 -15.73 -6.41
N GLN A 120 -8.67 -14.90 -5.54
CA GLN A 120 -9.87 -14.12 -5.84
C GLN A 120 -9.69 -13.20 -7.06
N ILE A 121 -8.50 -12.61 -7.23
CA ILE A 121 -8.17 -11.81 -8.41
C ILE A 121 -8.15 -12.69 -9.66
N SER A 122 -7.50 -13.85 -9.59
CA SER A 122 -7.44 -14.81 -10.70
C SER A 122 -8.84 -15.26 -11.13
N ASP A 123 -9.69 -15.61 -10.16
CA ASP A 123 -11.08 -16.03 -10.41
C ASP A 123 -11.90 -14.88 -11.04
N LYS A 124 -11.72 -13.65 -10.55
CA LYS A 124 -12.35 -12.45 -11.11
C LYS A 124 -11.97 -12.22 -12.57
N ILE A 125 -10.68 -12.34 -12.88
CA ILE A 125 -10.19 -12.17 -14.26
C ILE A 125 -10.71 -13.30 -15.15
N ALA A 126 -10.67 -14.54 -14.69
CA ALA A 126 -11.14 -15.70 -15.44
C ALA A 126 -12.66 -15.66 -15.73
N SER A 127 -13.44 -15.07 -14.83
CA SER A 127 -14.88 -14.91 -14.99
C SER A 127 -15.29 -13.74 -15.91
N ALA A 128 -14.37 -12.82 -16.19
CA ALA A 128 -14.62 -11.68 -17.08
C ALA A 128 -14.50 -12.15 -18.54
N THR A 129 -15.64 -12.25 -19.23
CA THR A 129 -15.69 -12.63 -20.66
C THR A 129 -15.06 -11.57 -21.58
N GLU A 130 -14.94 -10.34 -21.09
CA GLU A 130 -14.33 -9.21 -21.81
C GLU A 130 -13.57 -8.32 -20.81
N PRO A 131 -12.39 -7.79 -21.16
CA PRO A 131 -11.62 -6.89 -20.28
C PRO A 131 -12.41 -5.66 -19.82
N GLU A 132 -13.32 -5.17 -20.63
CA GLU A 132 -14.19 -4.04 -20.34
C GLU A 132 -15.19 -4.33 -19.21
N LYS A 133 -15.53 -5.61 -19.00
CA LYS A 133 -16.43 -6.07 -17.94
C LYS A 133 -15.75 -6.28 -16.58
N LEU A 134 -14.43 -6.10 -16.48
CA LEU A 134 -13.75 -6.05 -15.19
C LEU A 134 -14.21 -4.82 -14.42
N TYR A 135 -15.04 -5.04 -13.39
CA TYR A 135 -15.56 -3.95 -12.57
C TYR A 135 -14.44 -3.24 -11.81
N ALA A 136 -14.37 -1.92 -11.95
CA ALA A 136 -13.53 -1.09 -11.08
C ALA A 136 -14.02 -1.20 -9.61
N VAL A 137 -13.08 -1.26 -8.68
CA VAL A 137 -13.37 -1.33 -7.25
C VAL A 137 -13.37 0.07 -6.66
N ASP A 138 -14.39 0.39 -5.87
CA ASP A 138 -14.38 1.60 -5.05
C ASP A 138 -13.62 1.31 -3.74
N VAL A 139 -12.34 1.65 -3.70
CA VAL A 139 -11.48 1.41 -2.54
C VAL A 139 -11.92 2.17 -1.28
N ARG A 140 -12.76 3.20 -1.42
CA ARG A 140 -13.34 3.93 -0.27
C ARG A 140 -14.28 3.05 0.54
N LYS A 141 -14.83 2.00 -0.06
CA LYS A 141 -15.67 1.00 0.61
C LYS A 141 -14.88 -0.06 1.36
N ILE A 142 -13.56 -0.14 1.17
CA ILE A 142 -12.71 -1.06 1.93
C ILE A 142 -12.74 -0.63 3.39
N ARG A 143 -13.25 -1.53 4.25
CA ARG A 143 -13.44 -1.24 5.67
C ARG A 143 -12.08 -1.06 6.34
N ARG A 144 -11.83 0.14 6.89
CA ARG A 144 -10.65 0.39 7.69
C ARG A 144 -10.71 -0.42 8.99
N PRO A 145 -9.62 -1.10 9.38
CA PRO A 145 -9.58 -1.74 10.69
C PRO A 145 -9.79 -0.67 11.76
N ARG A 146 -10.65 -0.96 12.77
CA ARG A 146 -10.77 -0.12 13.94
C ARG A 146 -9.43 -0.13 14.67
N GLN A 147 -8.79 1.02 14.74
CA GLN A 147 -7.57 1.14 15.52
C GLN A 147 -7.89 1.02 17.00
N PRO A 148 -7.18 0.17 17.77
CA PRO A 148 -7.21 0.30 19.20
C PRO A 148 -6.70 1.70 19.55
N PHE A 149 -7.42 2.39 20.42
CA PHE A 149 -7.04 3.71 20.91
C PHE A 149 -5.75 3.58 21.74
N PHE A 150 -4.60 3.84 21.13
CA PHE A 150 -3.32 3.83 21.82
C PHE A 150 -3.05 5.23 22.41
N PRO A 151 -3.07 5.39 23.75
CA PRO A 151 -2.75 6.67 24.41
C PRO A 151 -1.31 7.14 24.14
N LEU A 152 -0.42 6.23 23.71
CA LEU A 152 0.96 6.52 23.30
C LEU A 152 1.09 7.60 22.21
N PHE A 153 0.05 7.74 21.39
CA PHE A 153 0.04 8.74 20.29
C PHE A 153 -0.08 10.17 20.79
N ARG A 154 -0.83 10.40 21.86
CA ARG A 154 -0.88 11.73 22.50
C ARG A 154 0.47 12.09 23.09
N PHE A 155 1.20 11.09 23.61
CA PHE A 155 2.54 11.27 24.17
C PHE A 155 3.56 11.61 23.07
N LEU A 156 3.62 10.86 21.97
CA LEU A 156 4.54 11.12 20.84
C LEU A 156 4.26 12.48 20.17
N ARG A 157 3.01 12.86 19.94
CA ARG A 157 2.68 14.20 19.43
C ARG A 157 3.12 15.30 20.39
N LYS A 158 3.00 15.07 21.70
CA LYS A 158 3.45 16.02 22.73
C LYS A 158 4.98 16.14 22.74
N VAL A 159 5.72 15.03 22.63
CA VAL A 159 7.19 15.00 22.53
C VAL A 159 7.69 15.68 21.26
N ILE A 160 7.05 15.44 20.10
CA ILE A 160 7.41 16.10 18.84
C ILE A 160 7.09 17.60 18.89
N ALA A 161 5.99 18.01 19.51
CA ALA A 161 5.63 19.41 19.69
C ALA A 161 6.61 20.13 20.63
N LEU A 162 7.01 19.49 21.74
CA LEU A 162 7.99 20.00 22.68
C LEU A 162 9.38 20.13 22.03
N ARG A 163 9.81 19.19 21.19
CA ARG A 163 11.06 19.32 20.42
C ARG A 163 11.06 20.51 19.45
N LYS A 164 9.93 20.79 18.83
CA LYS A 164 9.79 21.95 17.92
C LYS A 164 9.74 23.29 18.67
N SER A 165 9.29 23.32 19.91
CA SER A 165 9.18 24.51 20.74
C SER A 165 10.44 24.82 21.57
N GLY A 166 11.50 23.98 21.51
CA GLY A 166 12.72 24.16 22.30
C GLY A 166 12.55 23.91 23.79
N VAL A 167 11.40 23.40 24.23
CA VAL A 167 11.15 23.09 25.65
C VAL A 167 11.88 21.80 26.03
N PRO A 168 12.65 21.75 27.13
CA PRO A 168 13.32 20.54 27.59
C PRO A 168 12.34 19.41 27.88
N LEU A 169 12.71 18.20 27.50
CA LEU A 169 11.91 17.00 27.80
C LEU A 169 11.94 16.74 29.32
N PRO A 170 10.80 16.33 29.93
CA PRO A 170 10.79 15.90 31.32
C PRO A 170 11.76 14.71 31.49
N ARG A 171 12.62 14.77 32.47
CA ARG A 171 13.47 13.63 32.86
C ARG A 171 12.58 12.57 33.49
N THR A 172 12.64 11.37 32.97
CA THR A 172 11.98 10.15 33.53
C THR A 172 12.72 9.71 34.78
#